data_c54a0ae3b358d995684c6c5bb24231bd
#
_entry.id   c54a0ae3b358d995684c6c5bb24231bd
#
_cell.length_a   1.000
_cell.length_b   1.000
_cell.length_c   1.000
_cell.angle_alpha   90.00
_cell.angle_beta   90.00
_cell.angle_gamma   90.00
#
_symmetry.space_group_name_H-M   'P 1'
#
loop_
_entity.id
_entity.type
_entity.pdbx_description
1 polymer ?
#
loop_
_entity_poly.entity_id
_entity_poly.type
_entity_poly.pdbx_seq_one_letter_code
_entity_poly.pdbx_strand_id
1 'polypeptide(L)'
;LMVLHLRQNGVSDDQIIEMNFESMDFRRMTAEELYRYVKERLPEKKRAYLFFDEIQRIDQWQDAVNSFRVDLDCDIYVTGSNAYLLSSEYATYLAGRSVEIKVLPLSFREFLDFHGYVVRESKSPTGGMRKRIYDTDGESYEPQELLDAYLRFGGMPGIADVGLDTDKALALLDGIYSTVVVRDILERERRRGQRQITDPDLLRKIIMFLADNIGNSTSITSISNTLVNEKLLDQGRKGNPSVHTIQAYVGALLESYIFYEIKRFDIKGKEYLRTLGKYYIVDIGLRNYLLGFRDMDTGHIIENIVYFELLRRGYDVSIGKVDNKEVDFIAANAEEKRYIQVTESMNEPTTRERELAPLRMIRDNYEKIVIAGNCNHPITEDGIKIIRLTDFLLDT
;
A
#
# COMPACT_ATOMS: atom_id res chain seq x y z
N LEU A 1 16.56 -11.90 5.67
CA LEU A 1 16.11 -12.21 7.05
C LEU A 1 15.68 -13.68 7.18
N MET A 2 14.73 -14.19 6.35
CA MET A 2 14.28 -15.59 6.41
C MET A 2 15.43 -16.59 6.27
N VAL A 3 16.32 -16.41 5.30
CA VAL A 3 17.51 -17.26 5.10
C VAL A 3 18.43 -17.25 6.32
N LEU A 4 18.66 -16.07 6.91
CA LEU A 4 19.43 -15.96 8.17
C LEU A 4 18.75 -16.72 9.32
N HIS A 5 17.44 -16.62 9.43
CA HIS A 5 16.67 -17.35 10.42
C HIS A 5 16.78 -18.87 10.22
N LEU A 6 16.69 -19.36 8.99
CA LEU A 6 16.85 -20.78 8.69
C LEU A 6 18.24 -21.27 9.09
N ARG A 7 19.31 -20.55 8.74
CA ARG A 7 20.70 -20.87 9.13
C ARG A 7 20.87 -20.91 10.65
N GLN A 8 20.29 -19.94 11.37
CA GLN A 8 20.32 -19.90 12.85
C GLN A 8 19.60 -21.10 13.47
N ASN A 9 18.60 -21.66 12.78
CA ASN A 9 17.87 -22.86 13.20
C ASN A 9 18.48 -24.18 12.69
N GLY A 10 19.71 -24.14 12.19
CA GLY A 10 20.48 -25.36 11.83
C GLY A 10 20.22 -25.89 10.42
N VAL A 11 19.54 -25.13 9.55
CA VAL A 11 19.42 -25.49 8.13
C VAL A 11 20.74 -25.26 7.44
N SER A 12 21.27 -26.28 6.75
CA SER A 12 22.53 -26.21 6.04
C SER A 12 22.38 -25.50 4.68
N ASP A 13 23.45 -24.85 4.21
CA ASP A 13 23.43 -24.08 2.97
C ASP A 13 23.09 -24.91 1.73
N ASP A 14 23.37 -26.22 1.74
CA ASP A 14 23.02 -27.16 0.67
C ASP A 14 21.50 -27.38 0.54
N GLN A 15 20.71 -27.02 1.56
CA GLN A 15 19.26 -27.09 1.56
C GLN A 15 18.59 -25.79 1.07
N ILE A 16 19.36 -24.72 0.89
CA ILE A 16 18.84 -23.39 0.56
C ILE A 16 19.27 -23.02 -0.86
N ILE A 17 18.30 -22.73 -1.70
CA ILE A 17 18.54 -22.20 -3.05
C ILE A 17 17.95 -20.81 -3.14
N GLU A 18 18.81 -19.82 -3.40
CA GLU A 18 18.43 -18.42 -3.62
C GLU A 18 18.73 -18.05 -5.08
N MET A 19 17.73 -17.58 -5.81
CA MET A 19 17.86 -17.16 -7.20
C MET A 19 17.14 -15.85 -7.44
N ASN A 20 17.86 -14.84 -7.93
CA ASN A 20 17.30 -13.57 -8.37
C ASN A 20 17.30 -13.54 -9.91
N PHE A 21 16.12 -13.51 -10.52
CA PHE A 21 15.96 -13.53 -11.97
C PHE A 21 16.20 -12.19 -12.65
N GLU A 22 16.61 -11.16 -11.90
CA GLU A 22 17.22 -9.96 -12.47
C GLU A 22 18.69 -10.16 -12.83
N SER A 23 19.37 -11.13 -12.19
CA SER A 23 20.76 -11.44 -12.48
C SER A 23 20.94 -11.94 -13.92
N MET A 24 22.05 -11.55 -14.53
CA MET A 24 22.45 -12.05 -15.86
C MET A 24 22.59 -13.57 -15.91
N ASP A 25 22.92 -14.19 -14.77
CA ASP A 25 23.12 -15.65 -14.67
C ASP A 25 21.81 -16.43 -14.89
N PHE A 26 20.67 -15.82 -14.51
CA PHE A 26 19.37 -16.49 -14.54
C PHE A 26 18.36 -15.84 -15.51
N ARG A 27 18.65 -14.67 -16.05
CA ARG A 27 17.73 -13.80 -16.80
C ARG A 27 17.07 -14.47 -18.01
N ARG A 28 17.68 -15.51 -18.59
CA ARG A 28 17.16 -16.21 -19.79
C ARG A 28 16.79 -17.66 -19.51
N MET A 29 16.72 -18.04 -18.25
CA MET A 29 16.40 -19.40 -17.85
C MET A 29 14.95 -19.72 -18.22
N THR A 30 14.72 -20.92 -18.73
CA THR A 30 13.37 -21.48 -18.94
C THR A 30 12.87 -22.17 -17.67
N ALA A 31 11.55 -22.45 -17.58
CA ALA A 31 11.00 -23.22 -16.47
C ALA A 31 11.60 -24.61 -16.33
N GLU A 32 11.93 -25.29 -17.45
CA GLU A 32 12.56 -26.60 -17.45
C GLU A 32 14.03 -26.54 -16.98
N GLU A 33 14.76 -25.49 -17.37
CA GLU A 33 16.12 -25.28 -16.89
C GLU A 33 16.14 -24.94 -15.40
N LEU A 34 15.19 -24.14 -14.91
CA LEU A 34 15.01 -23.88 -13.48
C LEU A 34 14.75 -25.17 -12.72
N TYR A 35 13.86 -26.02 -13.21
CA TYR A 35 13.53 -27.29 -12.58
C TYR A 35 14.78 -28.19 -12.48
N ARG A 36 15.53 -28.35 -13.57
CA ARG A 36 16.77 -29.15 -13.58
C ARG A 36 17.84 -28.57 -12.66
N TYR A 37 18.05 -27.26 -12.72
CA TYR A 37 19.04 -26.55 -11.89
C TYR A 37 18.82 -26.80 -10.39
N VAL A 38 17.58 -26.73 -9.93
CA VAL A 38 17.22 -26.95 -8.54
C VAL A 38 17.44 -28.43 -8.17
N LYS A 39 16.96 -29.37 -8.98
CA LYS A 39 17.11 -30.81 -8.69
C LYS A 39 18.54 -31.29 -8.63
N GLU A 40 19.43 -30.76 -9.45
CA GLU A 40 20.85 -31.13 -9.48
C GLU A 40 21.64 -30.63 -8.26
N ARG A 41 21.13 -29.63 -7.54
CA ARG A 41 21.84 -28.97 -6.42
C ARG A 41 21.34 -29.34 -5.05
N LEU A 42 20.17 -29.93 -4.97
CA LEU A 42 19.59 -30.31 -3.69
C LEU A 42 20.12 -31.65 -3.19
N PRO A 43 20.38 -31.79 -1.89
CA PRO A 43 20.75 -33.06 -1.28
C PRO A 43 19.54 -34.00 -1.29
N GLU A 44 19.82 -35.29 -1.51
CA GLU A 44 18.80 -36.31 -1.37
C GLU A 44 18.26 -36.39 0.07
N LYS A 45 16.94 -36.51 0.22
CA LYS A 45 16.25 -36.78 1.50
C LYS A 45 16.33 -35.69 2.58
N LYS A 46 16.62 -34.43 2.21
CA LYS A 46 16.53 -33.30 3.11
C LYS A 46 15.46 -32.33 2.61
N ARG A 47 14.78 -31.65 3.55
CA ARG A 47 13.84 -30.57 3.21
C ARG A 47 14.58 -29.41 2.56
N ALA A 48 14.09 -28.91 1.44
CA ALA A 48 14.67 -27.79 0.70
C ALA A 48 13.91 -26.49 0.97
N TYR A 49 14.62 -25.37 0.86
CA TYR A 49 14.07 -24.03 0.98
C TYR A 49 14.47 -23.24 -0.28
N LEU A 50 13.46 -22.93 -1.11
CA LEU A 50 13.65 -22.33 -2.41
C LEU A 50 13.19 -20.87 -2.37
N PHE A 51 14.08 -19.94 -2.68
CA PHE A 51 13.82 -18.51 -2.73
C PHE A 51 14.01 -18.01 -4.16
N PHE A 52 12.92 -17.60 -4.78
CA PHE A 52 12.86 -17.14 -6.17
C PHE A 52 12.42 -15.69 -6.20
N ASP A 53 13.38 -14.79 -6.43
CA ASP A 53 13.14 -13.35 -6.49
C ASP A 53 12.87 -12.93 -7.94
N GLU A 54 11.81 -12.11 -8.14
CA GLU A 54 11.32 -11.66 -9.45
C GLU A 54 10.97 -12.83 -10.41
N ILE A 55 10.35 -13.89 -9.89
CA ILE A 55 10.09 -15.14 -10.63
C ILE A 55 9.24 -14.94 -11.91
N GLN A 56 8.43 -13.88 -11.99
CA GLN A 56 7.63 -13.57 -13.17
C GLN A 56 8.48 -13.24 -14.42
N ARG A 57 9.79 -13.18 -14.29
CA ARG A 57 10.71 -13.04 -15.42
C ARG A 57 10.90 -14.33 -16.20
N ILE A 58 10.53 -15.47 -15.61
CA ILE A 58 10.54 -16.78 -16.27
C ILE A 58 9.14 -17.07 -16.83
N ASP A 59 9.07 -17.32 -18.11
CA ASP A 59 7.84 -17.78 -18.75
C ASP A 59 7.45 -19.16 -18.20
N GLN A 60 6.17 -19.35 -17.89
CA GLN A 60 5.62 -20.63 -17.37
C GLN A 60 6.28 -21.10 -16.05
N TRP A 61 6.79 -20.17 -15.23
CA TRP A 61 7.43 -20.49 -13.92
C TRP A 61 6.55 -21.34 -13.00
N GLN A 62 5.24 -21.26 -13.14
CA GLN A 62 4.26 -22.01 -12.34
C GLN A 62 4.40 -23.52 -12.51
N ASP A 63 4.76 -23.96 -13.72
CA ASP A 63 4.96 -25.38 -14.01
C ASP A 63 6.17 -25.93 -13.24
N ALA A 64 7.26 -25.15 -13.18
CA ALA A 64 8.41 -25.49 -12.36
C ALA A 64 8.06 -25.54 -10.86
N VAL A 65 7.37 -24.51 -10.34
CA VAL A 65 6.96 -24.45 -8.93
C VAL A 65 6.02 -25.61 -8.57
N ASN A 66 5.05 -25.93 -9.42
CA ASN A 66 4.18 -27.08 -9.18
C ASN A 66 4.94 -28.41 -9.20
N SER A 67 5.92 -28.55 -10.11
CA SER A 67 6.78 -29.76 -10.18
C SER A 67 7.63 -29.92 -8.92
N PHE A 68 8.22 -28.84 -8.40
CA PHE A 68 8.94 -28.89 -7.12
C PHE A 68 8.07 -29.40 -5.97
N ARG A 69 6.83 -28.92 -5.88
CA ARG A 69 5.88 -29.34 -4.84
C ARG A 69 5.48 -30.81 -4.93
N VAL A 70 5.49 -31.39 -6.11
CA VAL A 70 5.21 -32.82 -6.32
C VAL A 70 6.40 -33.68 -6.04
N ASP A 71 7.59 -33.25 -6.45
CA ASP A 71 8.79 -34.07 -6.48
C ASP A 71 9.70 -33.91 -5.27
N LEU A 72 9.57 -32.81 -4.51
CA LEU A 72 10.48 -32.42 -3.44
C LEU A 72 9.73 -32.18 -2.12
N ASP A 73 10.37 -32.49 -1.00
CA ASP A 73 9.97 -31.94 0.30
C ASP A 73 10.57 -30.53 0.43
N CYS A 74 9.77 -29.50 0.13
CA CYS A 74 10.28 -28.15 0.06
C CYS A 74 9.30 -27.07 0.51
N ASP A 75 9.86 -25.98 1.05
CA ASP A 75 9.17 -24.70 1.20
C ASP A 75 9.62 -23.78 0.07
N ILE A 76 8.67 -23.14 -0.61
CA ILE A 76 8.96 -22.28 -1.76
C ILE A 76 8.50 -20.86 -1.44
N TYR A 77 9.41 -19.92 -1.54
CA TYR A 77 9.19 -18.49 -1.38
C TYR A 77 9.41 -17.82 -2.74
N VAL A 78 8.36 -17.18 -3.23
CA VAL A 78 8.41 -16.43 -4.50
C VAL A 78 8.14 -14.97 -4.24
N THR A 79 8.89 -14.09 -4.90
CA THR A 79 8.61 -12.66 -4.89
C THR A 79 8.32 -12.16 -6.29
N GLY A 80 7.66 -11.01 -6.34
CA GLY A 80 7.44 -10.26 -7.57
C GLY A 80 6.86 -8.90 -7.30
N SER A 81 7.24 -7.96 -8.13
CA SER A 81 6.95 -6.53 -7.98
C SER A 81 5.54 -6.11 -8.43
N ASN A 82 4.63 -7.05 -8.72
CA ASN A 82 3.30 -6.70 -9.22
C ASN A 82 2.21 -7.72 -8.88
N ALA A 83 0.95 -7.27 -8.90
CA ALA A 83 -0.25 -8.08 -8.67
C ALA A 83 -0.45 -9.22 -9.71
N TYR A 84 0.34 -9.24 -10.79
CA TYR A 84 0.22 -10.25 -11.83
C TYR A 84 0.62 -11.65 -11.36
N LEU A 85 1.52 -11.78 -10.37
CA LEU A 85 1.79 -13.06 -9.71
C LEU A 85 0.53 -13.70 -9.13
N LEU A 86 -0.46 -12.86 -8.81
CA LEU A 86 -1.72 -13.23 -8.19
C LEU A 86 -2.93 -13.00 -9.11
N SER A 87 -2.68 -12.64 -10.40
CA SER A 87 -3.77 -12.49 -11.36
C SER A 87 -4.56 -13.79 -11.52
N SER A 88 -5.83 -13.67 -11.92
CA SER A 88 -6.80 -14.76 -11.97
C SER A 88 -6.31 -16.02 -12.71
N GLU A 89 -5.41 -15.88 -13.67
CA GLU A 89 -4.82 -17.01 -14.40
C GLU A 89 -3.85 -17.80 -13.52
N TYR A 90 -3.01 -17.13 -12.72
CA TYR A 90 -2.02 -17.77 -11.85
C TYR A 90 -2.56 -18.09 -10.47
N ALA A 91 -3.49 -17.29 -9.95
CA ALA A 91 -4.19 -17.58 -8.71
C ALA A 91 -4.88 -18.95 -8.77
N THR A 92 -5.35 -19.38 -9.95
CA THR A 92 -5.98 -20.69 -10.13
C THR A 92 -4.97 -21.84 -9.91
N TYR A 93 -3.73 -21.68 -10.36
CA TYR A 93 -2.67 -22.70 -10.15
C TYR A 93 -2.19 -22.76 -8.71
N LEU A 94 -2.20 -21.66 -7.99
CA LEU A 94 -1.72 -21.54 -6.62
C LEU A 94 -2.86 -21.55 -5.57
N ALA A 95 -4.13 -21.50 -6.01
CA ALA A 95 -5.29 -21.39 -5.15
C ALA A 95 -5.33 -22.48 -4.07
N GLY A 96 -5.46 -22.08 -2.80
CA GLY A 96 -5.48 -22.98 -1.65
C GLY A 96 -4.15 -23.66 -1.32
N ARG A 97 -3.04 -23.23 -1.94
CA ARG A 97 -1.71 -23.85 -1.83
C ARG A 97 -0.60 -22.85 -1.53
N SER A 98 -0.90 -21.58 -1.40
CA SER A 98 0.03 -20.50 -1.09
C SER A 98 -0.58 -19.53 -0.08
N VAL A 99 0.29 -18.87 0.66
CA VAL A 99 -0.06 -17.74 1.53
C VAL A 99 0.55 -16.48 0.92
N GLU A 100 -0.27 -15.46 0.72
CA GLU A 100 0.19 -14.16 0.25
C GLU A 100 0.67 -13.32 1.43
N ILE A 101 1.88 -12.76 1.30
CA ILE A 101 2.42 -11.78 2.25
C ILE A 101 2.56 -10.45 1.49
N LYS A 102 1.72 -9.49 1.83
CA LYS A 102 1.78 -8.13 1.26
C LYS A 102 2.80 -7.30 2.02
N VAL A 103 3.80 -6.78 1.31
CA VAL A 103 4.79 -5.86 1.87
C VAL A 103 4.42 -4.45 1.45
N LEU A 104 4.02 -3.65 2.41
CA LEU A 104 3.70 -2.22 2.23
C LEU A 104 4.91 -1.34 2.58
N PRO A 105 4.97 -0.07 2.15
CA PRO A 105 5.91 0.89 2.73
C PRO A 105 5.82 0.92 4.25
N LEU A 106 6.83 1.44 4.92
CA LEU A 106 6.87 1.47 6.39
C LEU A 106 5.63 2.14 6.99
N SER A 107 5.06 1.53 8.02
CA SER A 107 4.11 2.19 8.91
C SER A 107 4.79 3.32 9.67
N PHE A 108 4.02 4.20 10.31
CA PHE A 108 4.61 5.23 11.18
C PHE A 108 5.48 4.62 12.29
N ARG A 109 5.08 3.49 12.86
CA ARG A 109 5.87 2.78 13.87
C ARG A 109 7.19 2.26 13.29
N GLU A 110 7.14 1.57 12.15
CA GLU A 110 8.33 1.07 11.47
C GLU A 110 9.23 2.21 10.98
N PHE A 111 8.65 3.34 10.52
CA PHE A 111 9.40 4.54 10.17
C PHE A 111 10.22 5.04 11.36
N LEU A 112 9.65 5.09 12.56
CA LEU A 112 10.37 5.45 13.77
C LEU A 112 11.52 4.48 14.06
N ASP A 113 11.24 3.18 14.01
CA ASP A 113 12.24 2.14 14.28
C ASP A 113 13.40 2.20 13.27
N PHE A 114 13.13 2.43 11.97
CA PHE A 114 14.14 2.56 10.91
C PHE A 114 15.02 3.81 11.07
N HIS A 115 14.48 4.88 11.66
CA HIS A 115 15.24 6.10 11.97
C HIS A 115 15.91 6.04 13.36
N GLY A 116 15.87 4.92 14.06
CA GLY A 116 16.51 4.74 15.36
C GLY A 116 15.73 5.34 16.53
N TYR A 117 14.48 5.71 16.34
CA TYR A 117 13.63 6.21 17.41
C TYR A 117 13.01 5.09 18.24
N VAL A 118 12.81 5.33 19.52
CA VAL A 118 12.18 4.39 20.46
C VAL A 118 10.97 5.02 21.12
N VAL A 119 9.80 4.38 20.98
CA VAL A 119 8.57 4.81 21.65
C VAL A 119 8.53 4.27 23.08
N ARG A 120 8.32 5.14 24.05
CA ARG A 120 8.16 4.78 25.48
C ARG A 120 6.86 5.35 26.03
N GLU A 121 6.21 4.58 26.87
CA GLU A 121 5.06 5.06 27.64
C GLU A 121 5.52 5.70 28.95
N SER A 122 4.99 6.86 29.27
CA SER A 122 5.23 7.57 30.49
C SER A 122 3.93 8.01 31.16
N LYS A 123 3.90 8.08 32.47
CA LYS A 123 2.73 8.64 33.18
C LYS A 123 2.71 10.16 33.01
N SER A 124 1.59 10.67 32.51
CA SER A 124 1.34 12.11 32.47
C SER A 124 1.20 12.66 33.91
N PRO A 125 1.58 13.91 34.18
CA PRO A 125 1.30 14.59 35.43
C PRO A 125 -0.19 14.59 35.84
N THR A 126 -1.09 14.45 34.85
CA THR A 126 -2.55 14.37 35.03
C THR A 126 -3.06 12.93 35.23
N GLY A 127 -2.16 11.93 35.31
CA GLY A 127 -2.48 10.54 35.64
C GLY A 127 -2.77 9.60 34.46
N GLY A 128 -2.78 10.09 33.22
CA GLY A 128 -2.93 9.27 32.01
C GLY A 128 -1.58 8.71 31.52
N MET A 129 -1.61 7.65 30.72
CA MET A 129 -0.43 7.19 29.96
C MET A 129 -0.23 8.09 28.74
N ARG A 130 1.02 8.48 28.48
CA ARG A 130 1.42 9.29 27.33
C ARG A 130 2.60 8.64 26.64
N LYS A 131 2.51 8.52 25.33
CA LYS A 131 3.63 8.05 24.49
C LYS A 131 4.59 9.21 24.24
N ARG A 132 5.88 8.95 24.41
CA ARG A 132 6.97 9.83 24.00
C ARG A 132 7.95 9.06 23.15
N ILE A 133 8.60 9.74 22.26
CA ILE A 133 9.56 9.17 21.32
C ILE A 133 10.93 9.72 21.66
N TYR A 134 11.93 8.85 21.69
CA TYR A 134 13.31 9.18 22.03
C TYR A 134 14.22 8.76 20.89
N ASP A 135 15.22 9.56 20.58
CA ASP A 135 16.30 9.19 19.70
C ASP A 135 17.41 8.41 20.42
N THR A 136 18.48 8.09 19.68
CA THR A 136 19.66 7.38 20.20
C THR A 136 20.46 8.18 21.22
N ASP A 137 20.37 9.51 21.20
CA ASP A 137 21.05 10.41 22.12
C ASP A 137 20.23 10.69 23.39
N GLY A 138 18.97 10.18 23.40
CA GLY A 138 18.05 10.29 24.52
C GLY A 138 17.23 11.59 24.52
N GLU A 139 17.26 12.36 23.44
CA GLU A 139 16.36 13.49 23.25
C GLU A 139 14.92 13.01 23.05
N SER A 140 13.96 13.78 23.58
CA SER A 140 12.55 13.38 23.54
C SER A 140 11.74 14.26 22.60
N TYR A 141 10.93 13.61 21.78
CA TYR A 141 10.04 14.22 20.77
C TYR A 141 8.58 13.94 21.09
N GLU A 142 7.72 14.89 20.78
CA GLU A 142 6.28 14.64 20.75
C GLU A 142 5.93 13.79 19.51
N PRO A 143 5.01 12.83 19.62
CA PRO A 143 4.63 11.99 18.48
C PRO A 143 4.18 12.79 17.25
N GLN A 144 3.59 13.98 17.44
CA GLN A 144 3.14 14.84 16.34
C GLN A 144 4.31 15.38 15.51
N GLU A 145 5.42 15.75 16.13
CA GLU A 145 6.60 16.28 15.42
C GLU A 145 7.17 15.27 14.41
N LEU A 146 7.22 14.00 14.81
CA LEU A 146 7.70 12.93 13.93
C LEU A 146 6.63 12.43 12.97
N LEU A 147 5.35 12.55 13.33
CA LEU A 147 4.26 12.32 12.39
C LEU A 147 4.31 13.32 11.24
N ASP A 148 4.59 14.60 11.51
CA ASP A 148 4.73 15.62 10.46
C ASP A 148 5.88 15.29 9.49
N ALA A 149 6.99 14.71 9.99
CA ALA A 149 8.05 14.19 9.14
C ALA A 149 7.58 13.00 8.29
N TYR A 150 6.84 12.05 8.88
CA TYR A 150 6.27 10.92 8.15
C TYR A 150 5.26 11.36 7.08
N LEU A 151 4.39 12.35 7.38
CA LEU A 151 3.47 12.95 6.43
C LEU A 151 4.20 13.61 5.26
N ARG A 152 5.40 14.12 5.49
CA ARG A 152 6.21 14.80 4.47
C ARG A 152 7.02 13.85 3.62
N PHE A 153 7.73 12.92 4.23
CA PHE A 153 8.72 12.07 3.57
C PHE A 153 8.17 10.69 3.16
N GLY A 154 7.07 10.26 3.75
CA GLY A 154 6.49 8.95 3.51
C GLY A 154 7.20 7.81 4.23
N GLY A 155 6.85 6.57 3.86
CA GLY A 155 7.33 5.34 4.46
C GLY A 155 8.23 4.50 3.53
N MET A 156 8.79 5.06 2.45
CA MET A 156 9.75 4.30 1.64
C MET A 156 11.02 4.02 2.46
N PRO A 157 11.46 2.74 2.61
CA PRO A 157 12.56 2.38 3.50
C PRO A 157 13.86 3.14 3.23
N GLY A 158 14.18 3.42 1.95
CA GLY A 158 15.37 4.18 1.59
C GLY A 158 15.42 5.62 2.12
N ILE A 159 14.29 6.16 2.60
CA ILE A 159 14.27 7.49 3.25
C ILE A 159 15.09 7.45 4.54
N ALA A 160 15.07 6.34 5.27
CA ALA A 160 15.89 6.20 6.48
C ALA A 160 17.40 6.24 6.18
N ASP A 161 17.82 5.73 5.02
CA ASP A 161 19.24 5.75 4.61
C ASP A 161 19.74 7.15 4.24
N VAL A 162 18.87 8.01 3.72
CA VAL A 162 19.22 9.39 3.32
C VAL A 162 18.92 10.42 4.41
N GLY A 163 18.26 9.99 5.47
CA GLY A 163 17.79 10.85 6.57
C GLY A 163 16.61 11.74 6.13
N LEU A 164 16.18 12.62 7.02
CA LEU A 164 15.06 13.55 6.78
C LEU A 164 15.52 14.83 6.05
N ASP A 165 16.49 14.68 5.14
CA ASP A 165 16.99 15.73 4.26
C ASP A 165 16.10 15.82 3.02
N THR A 166 15.51 16.99 2.79
CA THR A 166 14.53 17.19 1.71
C THR A 166 15.09 16.93 0.33
N ASP A 167 16.31 17.41 0.03
CA ASP A 167 16.89 17.29 -1.31
C ASP A 167 17.25 15.84 -1.63
N LYS A 168 17.82 15.15 -0.66
CA LYS A 168 18.17 13.73 -0.81
C LYS A 168 16.91 12.84 -0.90
N ALA A 169 15.90 13.13 -0.09
CA ALA A 169 14.63 12.41 -0.16
C ALA A 169 13.93 12.61 -1.51
N LEU A 170 13.90 13.83 -2.03
CA LEU A 170 13.35 14.11 -3.37
C LEU A 170 14.11 13.38 -4.47
N ALA A 171 15.45 13.36 -4.42
CA ALA A 171 16.27 12.63 -5.38
C ALA A 171 16.03 11.13 -5.34
N LEU A 172 15.85 10.55 -4.15
CA LEU A 172 15.49 9.13 -3.98
C LEU A 172 14.11 8.84 -4.56
N LEU A 173 13.11 9.65 -4.24
CA LEU A 173 11.73 9.49 -4.72
C LEU A 173 11.63 9.67 -6.24
N ASP A 174 12.43 10.57 -6.84
CA ASP A 174 12.58 10.69 -8.30
C ASP A 174 13.11 9.40 -8.92
N GLY A 175 14.14 8.81 -8.32
CA GLY A 175 14.69 7.52 -8.74
C GLY A 175 13.65 6.40 -8.67
N ILE A 176 12.88 6.31 -7.59
CA ILE A 176 11.80 5.34 -7.42
C ILE A 176 10.72 5.56 -8.49
N TYR A 177 10.25 6.80 -8.66
CA TYR A 177 9.24 7.13 -9.66
C TYR A 177 9.68 6.76 -11.08
N SER A 178 10.87 7.18 -11.47
CA SER A 178 11.38 6.98 -12.83
C SER A 178 11.66 5.52 -13.16
N THR A 179 12.19 4.75 -12.21
CA THR A 179 12.56 3.35 -12.41
C THR A 179 11.40 2.40 -12.16
N VAL A 180 10.76 2.48 -11.01
CA VAL A 180 9.71 1.53 -10.61
C VAL A 180 8.38 1.86 -11.30
N VAL A 181 7.96 3.13 -11.28
CA VAL A 181 6.63 3.50 -11.78
C VAL A 181 6.60 3.55 -13.30
N VAL A 182 7.52 4.30 -13.92
CA VAL A 182 7.45 4.55 -15.38
C VAL A 182 8.09 3.41 -16.15
N ARG A 183 9.34 3.06 -15.86
CA ARG A 183 10.07 2.06 -16.63
C ARG A 183 9.46 0.67 -16.50
N ASP A 184 9.14 0.23 -15.29
CA ASP A 184 8.65 -1.14 -15.07
C ASP A 184 7.26 -1.36 -15.66
N ILE A 185 6.36 -0.36 -15.60
CA ILE A 185 5.06 -0.43 -16.27
C ILE A 185 5.23 -0.54 -17.78
N LEU A 186 6.05 0.32 -18.38
CA LEU A 186 6.25 0.33 -19.84
C LEU A 186 6.98 -0.92 -20.34
N GLU A 187 7.98 -1.42 -19.63
CA GLU A 187 8.71 -2.65 -19.98
C GLU A 187 7.82 -3.89 -19.85
N ARG A 188 6.96 -3.94 -18.84
CA ARG A 188 6.01 -5.01 -18.62
C ARG A 188 5.02 -5.13 -19.79
N GLU A 189 4.45 -4.01 -20.20
CA GLU A 189 3.52 -3.97 -21.35
C GLU A 189 4.19 -4.43 -22.66
N ARG A 190 5.45 -4.08 -22.86
CA ARG A 190 6.22 -4.57 -24.02
C ARG A 190 6.42 -6.08 -24.00
N ARG A 191 6.70 -6.66 -22.81
CA ARG A 191 6.91 -8.12 -22.67
C ARG A 191 5.63 -8.90 -22.91
N ARG A 192 4.48 -8.39 -22.49
CA ARG A 192 3.16 -9.03 -22.69
C ARG A 192 2.68 -8.97 -24.13
N GLY A 193 3.37 -8.25 -25.01
CA GLY A 193 2.90 -7.99 -26.38
C GLY A 193 1.62 -7.14 -26.43
N GLN A 194 1.15 -6.65 -25.30
CA GLN A 194 0.02 -5.75 -25.16
C GLN A 194 0.55 -4.32 -25.27
N ARG A 195 0.36 -3.68 -26.40
CA ARG A 195 0.78 -2.30 -26.63
C ARG A 195 -0.28 -1.29 -26.16
N GLN A 196 -0.90 -1.52 -25.01
CA GLN A 196 -1.97 -0.64 -24.52
C GLN A 196 -1.40 0.61 -23.85
N ILE A 197 -0.24 0.51 -23.21
CA ILE A 197 0.44 1.62 -22.54
C ILE A 197 1.70 1.97 -23.31
N THR A 198 1.64 2.99 -24.14
CA THR A 198 2.74 3.40 -25.02
C THR A 198 3.17 4.83 -24.84
N ASP A 199 2.40 5.62 -24.08
CA ASP A 199 2.60 7.04 -23.90
C ASP A 199 2.98 7.38 -22.45
N PRO A 200 4.28 7.63 -22.17
CA PRO A 200 4.75 7.96 -20.82
C PRO A 200 4.17 9.27 -20.28
N ASP A 201 3.88 10.25 -21.18
CA ASP A 201 3.34 11.54 -20.77
C ASP A 201 1.88 11.39 -20.30
N LEU A 202 1.07 10.61 -21.02
CA LEU A 202 -0.28 10.28 -20.57
C LEU A 202 -0.27 9.52 -19.24
N LEU A 203 0.65 8.56 -19.08
CA LEU A 203 0.81 7.83 -17.82
C LEU A 203 1.10 8.79 -16.68
N ARG A 204 2.06 9.70 -16.86
CA ARG A 204 2.40 10.72 -15.86
C ARG A 204 1.20 11.59 -15.49
N LYS A 205 0.42 12.07 -16.48
CA LYS A 205 -0.76 12.92 -16.25
C LYS A 205 -1.85 12.18 -15.46
N ILE A 206 -2.06 10.90 -15.74
CA ILE A 206 -3.00 10.07 -14.97
C ILE A 206 -2.49 9.87 -13.53
N ILE A 207 -1.20 9.60 -13.34
CA ILE A 207 -0.59 9.48 -12.02
C ILE A 207 -0.78 10.77 -11.22
N MET A 208 -0.47 11.92 -11.81
CA MET A 208 -0.63 13.22 -11.14
C MET A 208 -2.10 13.50 -10.80
N PHE A 209 -3.02 13.20 -11.71
CA PHE A 209 -4.45 13.34 -11.44
C PHE A 209 -4.90 12.48 -10.26
N LEU A 210 -4.54 11.19 -10.24
CA LEU A 210 -4.90 10.28 -9.14
C LEU A 210 -4.27 10.70 -7.82
N ALA A 211 -3.00 11.15 -7.83
CA ALA A 211 -2.29 11.64 -6.65
C ALA A 211 -2.93 12.93 -6.08
N ASP A 212 -3.42 13.81 -6.95
CA ASP A 212 -4.12 15.04 -6.56
C ASP A 212 -5.54 14.78 -6.02
N ASN A 213 -6.15 13.65 -6.41
CA ASN A 213 -7.52 13.28 -6.08
C ASN A 213 -7.60 12.06 -5.13
N ILE A 214 -6.56 11.77 -4.34
CA ILE A 214 -6.64 10.71 -3.33
C ILE A 214 -7.80 10.98 -2.37
N GLY A 215 -8.51 9.92 -1.96
CA GLY A 215 -9.65 10.04 -1.05
C GLY A 215 -10.92 10.63 -1.68
N ASN A 216 -10.85 11.19 -2.89
CA ASN A 216 -12.02 11.69 -3.61
C ASN A 216 -12.71 10.58 -4.41
N SER A 217 -14.04 10.53 -4.32
CA SER A 217 -14.83 9.61 -5.15
C SER A 217 -14.73 9.98 -6.62
N THR A 218 -14.18 9.08 -7.44
CA THR A 218 -14.00 9.32 -8.87
C THR A 218 -14.34 8.09 -9.73
N SER A 219 -14.47 8.29 -11.04
CA SER A 219 -14.68 7.23 -12.03
C SER A 219 -13.71 7.38 -13.19
N ILE A 220 -13.47 6.30 -13.94
CA ILE A 220 -12.63 6.33 -15.16
C ILE A 220 -13.16 7.37 -16.17
N THR A 221 -14.49 7.51 -16.29
CA THR A 221 -15.09 8.51 -17.16
C THR A 221 -14.80 9.93 -16.66
N SER A 222 -14.85 10.18 -15.34
CA SER A 222 -14.50 11.47 -14.76
C SER A 222 -13.05 11.82 -15.02
N ILE A 223 -12.11 10.87 -14.81
CA ILE A 223 -10.69 11.04 -15.12
C ILE A 223 -10.51 11.43 -16.59
N SER A 224 -11.12 10.68 -17.51
CA SER A 224 -11.05 10.95 -18.94
C SER A 224 -11.55 12.35 -19.29
N ASN A 225 -12.71 12.73 -18.77
CA ASN A 225 -13.32 14.04 -19.04
C ASN A 225 -12.45 15.19 -18.51
N THR A 226 -11.90 15.08 -17.32
CA THR A 226 -11.04 16.12 -16.74
C THR A 226 -9.76 16.29 -17.56
N LEU A 227 -9.07 15.21 -17.92
CA LEU A 227 -7.86 15.26 -18.73
C LEU A 227 -8.09 15.93 -20.09
N VAL A 228 -9.28 15.73 -20.68
CA VAL A 228 -9.67 16.34 -21.96
C VAL A 228 -10.07 17.81 -21.79
N ASN A 229 -10.95 18.11 -20.84
CA ASN A 229 -11.54 19.44 -20.66
C ASN A 229 -10.53 20.48 -20.17
N GLU A 230 -9.60 20.07 -19.33
CA GLU A 230 -8.55 20.96 -18.80
C GLU A 230 -7.36 21.13 -19.75
N LYS A 231 -7.47 20.60 -20.99
CA LYS A 231 -6.40 20.65 -22.00
C LYS A 231 -5.05 20.16 -21.46
N LEU A 232 -5.08 19.23 -20.52
CA LEU A 232 -3.88 18.62 -19.97
C LEU A 232 -3.18 17.72 -20.99
N LEU A 233 -3.80 17.46 -22.13
CA LEU A 233 -3.26 16.67 -23.23
C LEU A 233 -2.66 17.62 -24.28
N ASP A 234 -1.45 17.29 -24.78
CA ASP A 234 -0.76 18.10 -25.77
C ASP A 234 -1.55 18.27 -27.06
N GLN A 235 -1.56 19.48 -27.60
CA GLN A 235 -2.26 19.86 -28.84
C GLN A 235 -1.77 19.10 -30.10
N GLY A 236 -0.60 18.45 -30.02
CA GLY A 236 -0.03 17.64 -31.11
C GLY A 236 -0.57 16.21 -31.22
N ARG A 237 -1.41 15.78 -30.29
CA ARG A 237 -1.97 14.43 -30.28
C ARG A 237 -3.10 14.28 -31.30
N LYS A 238 -3.09 13.20 -32.08
CA LYS A 238 -4.21 12.83 -32.95
C LYS A 238 -5.35 12.24 -32.12
N GLY A 239 -6.22 13.11 -31.59
CA GLY A 239 -7.44 12.74 -30.86
C GLY A 239 -7.28 12.56 -29.34
N ASN A 240 -8.40 12.61 -28.62
CA ASN A 240 -8.45 12.39 -27.18
C ASN A 240 -8.35 10.89 -26.87
N PRO A 241 -7.70 10.49 -25.75
CA PRO A 241 -7.68 9.09 -25.34
C PRO A 241 -9.10 8.61 -25.04
N SER A 242 -9.42 7.40 -25.49
CA SER A 242 -10.70 6.78 -25.17
C SER A 242 -10.79 6.46 -23.66
N VAL A 243 -12.02 6.33 -23.14
CA VAL A 243 -12.25 5.86 -21.77
C VAL A 243 -11.58 4.50 -21.54
N HIS A 244 -11.59 3.62 -22.53
CA HIS A 244 -10.92 2.32 -22.48
C HIS A 244 -9.39 2.45 -22.36
N THR A 245 -8.79 3.45 -23.05
CA THR A 245 -7.36 3.74 -22.90
C THR A 245 -7.04 4.18 -21.48
N ILE A 246 -7.81 5.11 -20.92
CA ILE A 246 -7.62 5.56 -19.52
C ILE A 246 -7.79 4.39 -18.55
N GLN A 247 -8.78 3.54 -18.76
CA GLN A 247 -8.99 2.34 -17.94
C GLN A 247 -7.78 1.40 -17.95
N ALA A 248 -7.15 1.18 -19.13
CA ALA A 248 -5.95 0.37 -19.22
C ALA A 248 -4.77 0.95 -18.42
N TYR A 249 -4.58 2.28 -18.50
CA TYR A 249 -3.52 2.96 -17.73
C TYR A 249 -3.77 2.91 -16.22
N VAL A 250 -5.00 3.16 -15.77
CA VAL A 250 -5.36 3.02 -14.36
C VAL A 250 -5.18 1.58 -13.90
N GLY A 251 -5.64 0.60 -14.71
CA GLY A 251 -5.43 -0.82 -14.41
C GLY A 251 -3.97 -1.18 -14.19
N ALA A 252 -3.07 -0.67 -15.04
CA ALA A 252 -1.63 -0.93 -14.88
C ALA A 252 -1.04 -0.30 -13.60
N LEU A 253 -1.54 0.86 -13.18
CA LEU A 253 -1.15 1.50 -11.92
C LEU A 253 -1.62 0.71 -10.69
N LEU A 254 -2.82 0.14 -10.75
CA LEU A 254 -3.34 -0.75 -9.70
C LEU A 254 -2.55 -2.06 -9.64
N GLU A 255 -2.25 -2.66 -10.80
CA GLU A 255 -1.43 -3.86 -10.91
C GLU A 255 0.01 -3.66 -10.44
N SER A 256 0.52 -2.43 -10.45
CA SER A 256 1.87 -2.08 -9.96
C SER A 256 1.89 -1.72 -8.49
N TYR A 257 0.76 -1.82 -7.78
CA TYR A 257 0.61 -1.41 -6.38
C TYR A 257 0.98 0.06 -6.09
N ILE A 258 1.00 0.93 -7.11
CA ILE A 258 1.21 2.37 -6.91
C ILE A 258 -0.04 3.05 -6.40
N PHE A 259 -1.20 2.61 -6.90
CA PHE A 259 -2.50 3.03 -6.40
C PHE A 259 -3.33 1.82 -5.99
N TYR A 260 -4.22 2.06 -5.04
CA TYR A 260 -5.20 1.10 -4.55
C TYR A 260 -6.60 1.68 -4.74
N GLU A 261 -7.49 0.92 -5.35
CA GLU A 261 -8.89 1.29 -5.52
C GLU A 261 -9.72 0.69 -4.40
N ILE A 262 -10.54 1.51 -3.74
CA ILE A 262 -11.50 1.08 -2.73
C ILE A 262 -12.91 1.22 -3.27
N LYS A 263 -13.67 0.14 -3.16
CA LYS A 263 -15.08 0.10 -3.58
C LYS A 263 -15.99 0.60 -2.47
N ARG A 264 -17.13 1.16 -2.88
CA ARG A 264 -18.18 1.62 -1.98
C ARG A 264 -19.10 0.45 -1.59
N PHE A 265 -19.49 0.42 -0.34
CA PHE A 265 -20.45 -0.53 0.22
C PHE A 265 -21.66 0.19 0.80
N ASP A 266 -22.87 -0.16 0.34
CA ASP A 266 -24.11 0.38 0.92
C ASP A 266 -24.41 -0.38 2.22
N ILE A 267 -24.34 0.35 3.35
CA ILE A 267 -24.51 -0.24 4.70
C ILE A 267 -25.93 -0.75 4.90
N LYS A 268 -26.95 -0.04 4.35
CA LYS A 268 -28.35 -0.44 4.44
C LYS A 268 -28.71 -1.53 3.43
N GLY A 269 -28.28 -1.37 2.18
CA GLY A 269 -28.52 -2.33 1.10
C GLY A 269 -27.69 -3.60 1.23
N LYS A 270 -26.60 -3.56 2.01
CA LYS A 270 -25.66 -4.68 2.20
C LYS A 270 -25.05 -5.19 0.89
N GLU A 271 -24.73 -4.28 -0.02
CA GLU A 271 -24.16 -4.60 -1.33
C GLU A 271 -23.05 -3.64 -1.74
N TYR A 272 -22.12 -4.17 -2.56
CA TYR A 272 -21.08 -3.33 -3.16
C TYR A 272 -21.64 -2.52 -4.33
N LEU A 273 -21.34 -1.23 -4.33
CA LEU A 273 -21.74 -0.33 -5.41
C LEU A 273 -20.75 -0.43 -6.57
N ARG A 274 -21.28 -0.46 -7.80
CA ARG A 274 -20.47 -0.64 -9.02
C ARG A 274 -19.86 0.67 -9.54
N THR A 275 -20.32 1.81 -9.06
CA THR A 275 -19.93 3.13 -9.56
C THR A 275 -19.22 3.91 -8.48
N LEU A 276 -18.21 4.67 -8.88
CA LEU A 276 -17.40 5.53 -8.04
C LEU A 276 -16.62 4.76 -6.96
N GLY A 277 -15.32 4.76 -7.08
CA GLY A 277 -14.37 4.32 -6.06
C GLY A 277 -13.54 5.50 -5.57
N LYS A 278 -12.77 5.29 -4.51
CA LYS A 278 -11.67 6.19 -4.13
C LYS A 278 -10.35 5.52 -4.47
N TYR A 279 -9.36 6.33 -4.81
CA TYR A 279 -8.00 5.87 -5.05
C TYR A 279 -7.08 6.40 -3.97
N TYR A 280 -6.18 5.53 -3.48
CA TYR A 280 -5.15 5.90 -2.52
C TYR A 280 -3.78 5.56 -3.09
N ILE A 281 -2.81 6.42 -2.85
CA ILE A 281 -1.43 6.21 -3.30
C ILE A 281 -0.66 5.42 -2.25
N VAL A 282 0.17 4.48 -2.67
CA VAL A 282 0.90 3.56 -1.79
C VAL A 282 1.79 4.27 -0.77
N ASP A 283 2.32 5.44 -1.12
CA ASP A 283 3.22 6.23 -0.27
C ASP A 283 3.00 7.73 -0.41
N ILE A 284 2.88 8.42 0.71
CA ILE A 284 2.64 9.86 0.75
C ILE A 284 3.89 10.67 0.35
N GLY A 285 5.09 10.18 0.61
CA GLY A 285 6.32 10.82 0.14
C GLY A 285 6.37 10.86 -1.38
N LEU A 286 5.96 9.79 -2.04
CA LEU A 286 5.84 9.75 -3.51
C LEU A 286 4.80 10.76 -4.02
N ARG A 287 3.65 10.90 -3.33
CA ARG A 287 2.67 11.94 -3.64
C ARG A 287 3.25 13.34 -3.54
N ASN A 288 3.95 13.61 -2.44
CA ASN A 288 4.55 14.91 -2.18
C ASN A 288 5.67 15.24 -3.19
N TYR A 289 6.42 14.22 -3.63
CA TYR A 289 7.37 14.38 -4.73
C TYR A 289 6.68 14.81 -6.03
N LEU A 290 5.53 14.20 -6.37
CA LEU A 290 4.81 14.48 -7.62
C LEU A 290 4.13 15.84 -7.66
N LEU A 291 3.55 16.29 -6.54
CA LEU A 291 2.66 17.46 -6.48
C LEU A 291 3.24 18.63 -5.69
N GLY A 292 4.35 18.43 -4.99
CA GLY A 292 4.82 19.31 -3.92
C GLY A 292 4.03 19.09 -2.62
N PHE A 293 4.65 19.40 -1.49
CA PHE A 293 3.97 19.38 -0.19
C PHE A 293 2.96 20.52 -0.11
N ARG A 294 1.72 20.22 0.24
CA ARG A 294 0.61 21.18 0.34
C ARG A 294 -0.13 21.01 1.65
N ASP A 295 -0.14 22.02 2.50
CA ASP A 295 -0.80 21.99 3.81
C ASP A 295 -2.33 21.83 3.70
N MET A 296 -2.94 22.25 2.59
CA MET A 296 -4.39 22.20 2.38
C MET A 296 -4.94 20.78 2.17
N ASP A 297 -4.07 19.80 1.89
CA ASP A 297 -4.47 18.42 1.57
C ASP A 297 -4.40 17.46 2.77
N THR A 298 -4.13 18.00 3.97
CA THR A 298 -3.84 17.19 5.18
C THR A 298 -4.93 16.16 5.49
N GLY A 299 -6.19 16.51 5.31
CA GLY A 299 -7.32 15.59 5.55
C GLY A 299 -7.23 14.33 4.70
N HIS A 300 -7.02 14.46 3.38
CA HIS A 300 -6.90 13.32 2.46
C HIS A 300 -5.60 12.52 2.68
N ILE A 301 -4.52 13.21 3.07
CA ILE A 301 -3.26 12.56 3.43
C ILE A 301 -3.44 11.66 4.66
N ILE A 302 -4.10 12.16 5.70
CA ILE A 302 -4.42 11.38 6.91
C ILE A 302 -5.31 10.19 6.56
N GLU A 303 -6.34 10.40 5.73
CA GLU A 303 -7.23 9.34 5.26
C GLU A 303 -6.45 8.24 4.51
N ASN A 304 -5.51 8.64 3.63
CA ASN A 304 -4.63 7.71 2.92
C ASN A 304 -3.77 6.86 3.88
N ILE A 305 -3.19 7.48 4.90
CA ILE A 305 -2.36 6.78 5.90
C ILE A 305 -3.18 5.81 6.73
N VAL A 306 -4.37 6.23 7.19
CA VAL A 306 -5.29 5.37 7.94
C VAL A 306 -5.70 4.16 7.09
N TYR A 307 -5.97 4.35 5.80
CA TYR A 307 -6.27 3.24 4.89
C TYR A 307 -5.17 2.17 4.87
N PHE A 308 -3.92 2.59 4.66
CA PHE A 308 -2.80 1.63 4.62
C PHE A 308 -2.54 0.99 5.98
N GLU A 309 -2.76 1.72 7.06
CA GLU A 309 -2.65 1.15 8.41
C GLU A 309 -3.73 0.09 8.66
N LEU A 310 -4.96 0.29 8.19
CA LEU A 310 -6.03 -0.71 8.27
C LEU A 310 -5.69 -1.97 7.44
N LEU A 311 -5.14 -1.81 6.23
CA LEU A 311 -4.68 -2.94 5.42
C LEU A 311 -3.57 -3.73 6.12
N ARG A 312 -2.62 -3.03 6.74
CA ARG A 312 -1.50 -3.64 7.49
C ARG A 312 -1.99 -4.46 8.67
N ARG A 313 -3.06 -4.01 9.32
CA ARG A 313 -3.74 -4.74 10.41
C ARG A 313 -4.62 -5.89 9.92
N GLY A 314 -4.62 -6.19 8.63
CA GLY A 314 -5.36 -7.33 8.05
C GLY A 314 -6.85 -7.10 7.85
N TYR A 315 -7.30 -5.84 7.81
CA TYR A 315 -8.69 -5.55 7.47
C TYR A 315 -8.92 -5.52 5.96
N ASP A 316 -10.06 -6.04 5.55
CA ASP A 316 -10.69 -5.68 4.29
C ASP A 316 -11.38 -4.33 4.46
N VAL A 317 -11.04 -3.37 3.58
CA VAL A 317 -11.52 -2.00 3.71
C VAL A 317 -12.43 -1.63 2.55
N SER A 318 -13.57 -1.04 2.86
CA SER A 318 -14.50 -0.46 1.89
C SER A 318 -14.98 0.92 2.37
N ILE A 319 -15.48 1.73 1.43
CA ILE A 319 -16.10 3.03 1.77
C ILE A 319 -17.55 2.78 2.14
N GLY A 320 -17.98 3.30 3.28
CA GLY A 320 -19.36 3.16 3.73
C GLY A 320 -20.29 4.18 3.11
N LYS A 321 -21.47 3.75 2.67
CA LYS A 321 -22.57 4.63 2.32
C LYS A 321 -23.74 4.37 3.24
N VAL A 322 -24.25 5.43 3.90
CA VAL A 322 -25.46 5.40 4.72
C VAL A 322 -26.38 6.53 4.30
N ASP A 323 -27.50 6.20 3.65
CA ASP A 323 -28.36 7.17 2.96
C ASP A 323 -27.57 8.06 1.98
N ASN A 324 -27.52 9.37 2.22
CA ASN A 324 -26.80 10.34 1.41
C ASN A 324 -25.45 10.75 2.02
N LYS A 325 -25.01 10.06 3.10
CA LYS A 325 -23.74 10.33 3.77
C LYS A 325 -22.75 9.22 3.50
N GLU A 326 -21.48 9.59 3.56
CA GLU A 326 -20.34 8.68 3.43
C GLU A 326 -19.74 8.41 4.81
N VAL A 327 -19.26 7.20 5.02
CA VAL A 327 -18.37 6.82 6.11
C VAL A 327 -17.05 6.44 5.45
N ASP A 328 -15.96 7.08 5.86
CA ASP A 328 -14.70 6.96 5.16
C ASP A 328 -14.26 5.51 5.03
N PHE A 329 -14.33 4.73 6.11
CA PHE A 329 -13.99 3.32 6.06
C PHE A 329 -14.95 2.43 6.82
N ILE A 330 -15.23 1.28 6.21
CA ILE A 330 -15.71 0.07 6.86
C ILE A 330 -14.51 -0.88 6.86
N ALA A 331 -13.93 -1.14 8.01
CA ALA A 331 -12.84 -2.08 8.20
C ALA A 331 -13.40 -3.38 8.79
N ALA A 332 -13.22 -4.50 8.10
CA ALA A 332 -13.75 -5.79 8.51
C ALA A 332 -12.71 -6.89 8.33
N ASN A 333 -12.65 -7.83 9.27
CA ASN A 333 -11.89 -9.07 9.15
C ASN A 333 -12.76 -10.25 9.66
N ALA A 334 -12.17 -11.42 9.89
CA ALA A 334 -12.91 -12.60 10.35
C ALA A 334 -13.49 -12.44 11.76
N GLU A 335 -12.94 -11.53 12.59
CA GLU A 335 -13.28 -11.43 14.01
C GLU A 335 -14.16 -10.22 14.30
N GLU A 336 -13.95 -9.09 13.59
CA GLU A 336 -14.60 -7.83 13.91
C GLU A 336 -14.91 -6.97 12.70
N LYS A 337 -15.77 -5.99 12.92
CA LYS A 337 -16.09 -4.93 11.95
C LYS A 337 -16.13 -3.59 12.67
N ARG A 338 -15.56 -2.57 12.03
CA ARG A 338 -15.50 -1.20 12.54
C ARG A 338 -15.95 -0.20 11.49
N TYR A 339 -16.58 0.88 11.93
CA TYR A 339 -16.90 2.06 11.11
C TYR A 339 -16.00 3.20 11.52
N ILE A 340 -15.27 3.74 10.58
CA ILE A 340 -14.22 4.72 10.85
C ILE A 340 -14.44 5.96 10.02
N GLN A 341 -14.44 7.11 10.70
CA GLN A 341 -14.39 8.43 10.10
C GLN A 341 -13.03 9.02 10.36
N VAL A 342 -12.47 9.74 9.40
CA VAL A 342 -11.14 10.34 9.47
C VAL A 342 -11.24 11.83 9.26
N THR A 343 -10.62 12.62 10.13
CA THR A 343 -10.66 14.08 10.03
C THR A 343 -9.33 14.70 10.47
N GLU A 344 -9.03 15.89 9.96
CA GLU A 344 -7.87 16.65 10.40
C GLU A 344 -8.03 17.13 11.86
N SER A 345 -9.23 17.57 12.24
CA SER A 345 -9.45 18.10 13.59
C SER A 345 -10.88 17.87 14.08
N MET A 346 -11.02 17.62 15.37
CA MET A 346 -12.31 17.51 16.08
C MET A 346 -12.54 18.68 17.05
N ASN A 347 -11.76 19.75 16.96
CA ASN A 347 -11.83 20.86 17.91
C ASN A 347 -13.01 21.80 17.62
N GLU A 348 -13.40 21.97 16.35
CA GLU A 348 -14.50 22.83 15.94
C GLU A 348 -15.86 22.10 16.06
N PRO A 349 -16.87 22.68 16.74
CA PRO A 349 -18.17 22.05 16.95
C PRO A 349 -18.88 21.64 15.65
N THR A 350 -18.78 22.46 14.59
CA THR A 350 -19.39 22.21 13.28
C THR A 350 -18.74 21.02 12.58
N THR A 351 -17.42 20.92 12.60
CA THR A 351 -16.68 19.77 12.09
C THR A 351 -17.04 18.52 12.87
N ARG A 352 -17.05 18.63 14.20
CA ARG A 352 -17.40 17.52 15.10
C ARG A 352 -18.76 16.92 14.78
N GLU A 353 -19.81 17.76 14.65
CA GLU A 353 -21.14 17.29 14.29
C GLU A 353 -21.19 16.66 12.90
N ARG A 354 -20.47 17.22 11.93
CA ARG A 354 -20.38 16.68 10.57
C ARG A 354 -19.79 15.26 10.56
N GLU A 355 -18.70 15.03 11.31
CA GLU A 355 -18.00 13.74 11.34
C GLU A 355 -18.77 12.67 12.15
N LEU A 356 -19.46 13.06 13.21
CA LEU A 356 -20.26 12.14 14.02
C LEU A 356 -21.59 11.74 13.34
N ALA A 357 -22.16 12.62 12.54
CA ALA A 357 -23.48 12.41 11.96
C ALA A 357 -23.64 11.12 11.12
N PRO A 358 -22.70 10.74 10.22
CA PRO A 358 -22.81 9.47 9.49
C PRO A 358 -22.80 8.25 10.42
N LEU A 359 -21.93 8.25 11.42
CA LEU A 359 -21.77 7.16 12.37
C LEU A 359 -23.00 6.99 13.28
N ARG A 360 -23.66 8.09 13.68
CA ARG A 360 -24.91 8.05 14.45
C ARG A 360 -26.10 7.47 13.67
N MET A 361 -26.06 7.52 12.34
CA MET A 361 -27.12 6.93 11.49
C MET A 361 -27.04 5.42 11.39
N ILE A 362 -25.90 4.83 11.71
CA ILE A 362 -25.69 3.38 11.69
C ILE A 362 -26.27 2.75 12.96
N ARG A 363 -27.25 1.85 12.81
CA ARG A 363 -28.03 1.29 13.92
C ARG A 363 -27.57 -0.08 14.40
N ASP A 364 -26.40 -0.55 13.95
CA ASP A 364 -25.81 -1.78 14.46
C ASP A 364 -24.88 -1.53 15.66
N ASN A 365 -24.39 -2.62 16.28
CA ASN A 365 -23.57 -2.60 17.49
C ASN A 365 -22.08 -2.68 17.21
N TYR A 366 -21.63 -2.58 15.95
CA TYR A 366 -20.23 -2.57 15.65
C TYR A 366 -19.55 -1.27 16.12
N GLU A 367 -18.27 -1.37 16.40
CA GLU A 367 -17.48 -0.24 16.90
C GLU A 367 -17.47 0.93 15.89
N LYS A 368 -17.64 2.13 16.42
CA LYS A 368 -17.60 3.37 15.66
C LYS A 368 -16.51 4.27 16.18
N ILE A 369 -15.63 4.71 15.29
CA ILE A 369 -14.41 5.43 15.65
C ILE A 369 -14.29 6.67 14.76
N VAL A 370 -13.89 7.79 15.36
CA VAL A 370 -13.34 8.94 14.64
C VAL A 370 -11.86 9.01 14.92
N ILE A 371 -11.03 8.97 13.88
CA ILE A 371 -9.59 9.18 13.95
C ILE A 371 -9.32 10.63 13.54
N ALA A 372 -8.77 11.42 14.48
CA ALA A 372 -8.51 12.83 14.28
C ALA A 372 -7.01 13.12 14.30
N GLY A 373 -6.52 13.88 13.32
CA GLY A 373 -5.16 14.41 13.33
C GLY A 373 -4.91 15.26 14.55
N ASN A 374 -5.89 16.09 14.93
CA ASN A 374 -5.85 16.89 16.14
C ASN A 374 -7.16 16.78 16.94
N CYS A 375 -7.04 16.32 18.17
CA CYS A 375 -8.11 16.40 19.16
C CYS A 375 -7.51 16.64 20.56
N ASN A 376 -8.16 17.50 21.36
CA ASN A 376 -7.64 17.88 22.66
C ASN A 376 -7.49 16.69 23.61
N HIS A 377 -8.47 15.78 23.63
CA HIS A 377 -8.42 14.55 24.41
C HIS A 377 -9.22 13.44 23.71
N PRO A 378 -8.75 12.19 23.77
CA PRO A 378 -9.55 11.02 23.42
C PRO A 378 -10.80 10.99 24.30
N ILE A 379 -11.97 10.85 23.67
CA ILE A 379 -13.26 10.81 24.37
C ILE A 379 -14.20 9.82 23.71
N THR A 380 -15.28 9.49 24.39
CA THR A 380 -16.39 8.74 23.82
C THR A 380 -17.64 9.61 23.84
N GLU A 381 -18.30 9.78 22.71
CA GLU A 381 -19.52 10.54 22.53
C GLU A 381 -20.57 9.70 21.82
N ASP A 382 -21.74 9.53 22.39
CA ASP A 382 -22.84 8.69 21.86
C ASP A 382 -22.39 7.25 21.50
N GLY A 383 -21.41 6.70 22.24
CA GLY A 383 -20.82 5.38 21.95
C GLY A 383 -19.80 5.39 20.81
N ILE A 384 -19.47 6.53 20.23
CA ILE A 384 -18.43 6.72 19.20
C ILE A 384 -17.13 7.11 19.88
N LYS A 385 -16.08 6.35 19.65
CA LYS A 385 -14.73 6.66 20.16
C LYS A 385 -14.07 7.73 19.29
N ILE A 386 -13.48 8.73 19.91
CA ILE A 386 -12.65 9.74 19.24
C ILE A 386 -11.24 9.56 19.71
N ILE A 387 -10.32 9.22 18.80
CA ILE A 387 -8.92 8.93 19.09
C ILE A 387 -7.99 9.79 18.24
N ARG A 388 -6.78 10.05 18.74
CA ARG A 388 -5.77 10.77 17.96
C ARG A 388 -5.15 9.84 16.93
N LEU A 389 -4.80 10.41 15.77
CA LEU A 389 -4.07 9.69 14.72
C LEU A 389 -2.76 9.09 15.25
N THR A 390 -1.98 9.85 16.04
CA THR A 390 -0.73 9.37 16.65
C THR A 390 -0.95 8.16 17.56
N ASP A 391 -2.02 8.17 18.35
CA ASP A 391 -2.37 7.04 19.22
C ASP A 391 -2.75 5.83 18.37
N PHE A 392 -3.61 6.03 17.35
CA PHE A 392 -4.00 4.97 16.43
C PHE A 392 -2.81 4.34 15.70
N LEU A 393 -1.86 5.13 15.21
CA LEU A 393 -0.70 4.63 14.45
C LEU A 393 0.37 3.97 15.34
N LEU A 394 0.40 4.29 16.63
CA LEU A 394 1.36 3.73 17.60
C LEU A 394 0.78 2.59 18.46
N ASP A 395 -0.53 2.35 18.41
CA ASP A 395 -1.19 1.23 19.10
C ASP A 395 -1.16 0.00 18.19
N THR A 396 -0.08 -0.79 18.31
CA THR A 396 0.09 -2.06 17.61
C THR A 396 0.19 -3.21 18.59
#